data_df7f9e07187f06f758d6d70f57ce5155
#
_entry.id   df7f9e07187f06f758d6d70f57ce5155
#
_cell.length_a   1.000
_cell.length_b   1.000
_cell.length_c   1.000
_cell.angle_alpha   90.00
_cell.angle_beta   90.00
_cell.angle_gamma   90.00
#
_symmetry.space_group_name_H-M   'P 1'
#
loop_
_entity.id
_entity.type
_entity.pdbx_description
1 polymer ?
#
loop_
_entity_poly.entity_id
_entity_poly.type
_entity_poly.pdbx_seq_one_letter_code
_entity_poly.pdbx_strand_id
1 'polypeptide(L)'
;MVDQARARVMEMDFWQGEVSVQVMPGGLSNHSFLVEDDGQKYAVRIGDDRPEHAVYRYNEIAVSQAAYEAGLSPALVHHEPGAMVFEYLAGSNVIDAAGLEQTVNMDRLIGTLGQCHLDLSGHLEAPGPIFWVFHLNRRYARIIMQHGGAVGSAFGATGTPVLGRLMAMNDELETAIGAITPVFCHNDLVAEN
;
A
#
# COMPACT_ATOMS: atom_id res chain seq x y z
N MET A 1 -5.74 -18.22 8.52
CA MET A 1 -5.27 -17.24 7.54
C MET A 1 -3.73 -17.16 7.52
N VAL A 2 -3.05 -16.84 8.63
CA VAL A 2 -1.55 -16.77 8.68
C VAL A 2 -0.90 -18.11 8.32
N ASP A 3 -1.40 -19.23 8.84
CA ASP A 3 -0.86 -20.57 8.55
C ASP A 3 -1.00 -20.94 7.06
N GLN A 4 -2.09 -20.55 6.42
CA GLN A 4 -2.30 -20.77 4.99
C GLN A 4 -1.34 -19.91 4.15
N ALA A 5 -1.14 -18.65 4.53
CA ALA A 5 -0.15 -17.78 3.88
C ALA A 5 1.29 -18.31 4.06
N ARG A 6 1.60 -18.84 5.27
CA ARG A 6 2.90 -19.47 5.54
C ARG A 6 3.12 -20.72 4.69
N ALA A 7 2.12 -21.59 4.58
CA ALA A 7 2.19 -22.79 3.73
C ALA A 7 2.47 -22.39 2.28
N ARG A 8 1.78 -21.38 1.77
CA ARG A 8 2.01 -20.83 0.42
C ARG A 8 3.43 -20.34 0.22
N VAL A 9 4.01 -19.64 1.20
CA VAL A 9 5.42 -19.20 1.12
C VAL A 9 6.34 -20.40 0.97
N MET A 10 6.12 -21.47 1.72
CA MET A 10 6.98 -22.68 1.68
C MET A 10 6.84 -23.48 0.38
N GLU A 11 5.73 -23.34 -0.34
CA GLU A 11 5.43 -24.03 -1.60
C GLU A 11 5.87 -23.27 -2.86
N MET A 12 6.44 -22.07 -2.73
CA MET A 12 6.87 -21.27 -3.88
C MET A 12 8.07 -21.95 -4.60
N ASP A 13 8.00 -22.03 -5.92
CA ASP A 13 9.06 -22.62 -6.75
C ASP A 13 10.36 -21.77 -6.81
N PHE A 14 10.37 -20.64 -6.12
CA PHE A 14 11.50 -19.72 -6.06
C PHE A 14 12.67 -20.25 -5.21
N TRP A 15 12.39 -21.03 -4.17
CA TRP A 15 13.36 -21.45 -3.19
C TRP A 15 14.30 -22.52 -3.73
N GLN A 16 15.57 -22.46 -3.31
CA GLN A 16 16.59 -23.44 -3.73
C GLN A 16 16.69 -24.65 -2.78
N GLY A 17 16.18 -24.51 -1.55
CA GLY A 17 16.28 -25.54 -0.52
C GLY A 17 15.13 -25.51 0.49
N GLU A 18 15.39 -26.06 1.67
CA GLU A 18 14.46 -26.00 2.78
C GLU A 18 14.50 -24.60 3.42
N VAL A 19 13.37 -23.94 3.48
CA VAL A 19 13.28 -22.56 3.96
C VAL A 19 12.87 -22.47 5.42
N SER A 20 13.46 -21.53 6.15
CA SER A 20 13.01 -21.07 7.45
C SER A 20 12.05 -19.88 7.27
N VAL A 21 10.84 -19.97 7.81
CA VAL A 21 9.80 -18.94 7.62
C VAL A 21 9.38 -18.39 8.98
N GLN A 22 9.54 -17.08 9.19
CA GLN A 22 9.16 -16.35 10.40
C GLN A 22 8.14 -15.28 10.06
N VAL A 23 7.07 -15.14 10.85
CA VAL A 23 6.07 -14.08 10.67
C VAL A 23 6.69 -12.74 11.06
N MET A 24 6.58 -11.75 10.18
CA MET A 24 6.93 -10.37 10.48
C MET A 24 5.70 -9.63 11.02
N PRO A 25 5.84 -8.83 12.09
CA PRO A 25 4.75 -7.99 12.57
C PRO A 25 4.42 -6.88 11.57
N GLY A 26 3.16 -6.48 11.53
CA GLY A 26 2.69 -5.35 10.72
C GLY A 26 1.82 -5.75 9.53
N GLY A 27 1.09 -4.77 9.00
CA GLY A 27 0.23 -4.89 7.83
C GLY A 27 -1.18 -5.43 8.12
N LEU A 28 -2.20 -4.58 7.93
CA LEU A 28 -3.61 -4.97 8.04
C LEU A 28 -4.12 -5.74 6.82
N SER A 29 -3.46 -5.56 5.68
CA SER A 29 -3.92 -6.07 4.38
C SER A 29 -3.08 -7.21 3.81
N ASN A 30 -1.89 -7.43 4.35
CA ASN A 30 -0.94 -8.44 3.89
C ASN A 30 -0.39 -9.26 5.05
N HIS A 31 0.02 -10.49 4.77
CA HIS A 31 0.86 -11.27 5.67
C HIS A 31 2.31 -11.13 5.22
N SER A 32 3.18 -10.66 6.11
CA SER A 32 4.60 -10.49 5.83
C SER A 32 5.42 -11.54 6.57
N PHE A 33 6.44 -12.06 5.89
CA PHE A 33 7.32 -13.11 6.42
C PHE A 33 8.78 -12.75 6.15
N LEU A 34 9.63 -13.05 7.12
CA LEU A 34 11.06 -13.17 6.90
C LEU A 34 11.35 -14.62 6.53
N VAL A 35 11.97 -14.82 5.38
CA VAL A 35 12.34 -16.15 4.87
C VAL A 35 13.85 -16.22 4.73
N GLU A 36 14.42 -17.33 5.18
CA GLU A 36 15.84 -17.64 4.99
C GLU A 36 15.95 -18.91 4.14
N ASP A 37 16.65 -18.80 3.00
CA ASP A 37 16.93 -19.84 2.04
C ASP A 37 18.45 -19.85 1.76
N ASP A 38 19.14 -20.93 2.08
CA ASP A 38 20.58 -21.13 1.89
C ASP A 38 21.42 -19.93 2.40
N GLY A 39 21.08 -19.41 3.59
CA GLY A 39 21.77 -18.28 4.22
C GLY A 39 21.42 -16.89 3.67
N GLN A 40 20.61 -16.81 2.62
CA GLN A 40 20.04 -15.56 2.11
C GLN A 40 18.72 -15.24 2.80
N LYS A 41 18.47 -13.97 3.04
CA LYS A 41 17.22 -13.49 3.68
C LYS A 41 16.37 -12.70 2.71
N TYR A 42 15.07 -12.94 2.81
CA TYR A 42 14.05 -12.31 1.98
C TYR A 42 12.89 -11.80 2.83
N ALA A 43 12.29 -10.69 2.42
CA ALA A 43 11.02 -10.24 2.94
C ALA A 43 9.92 -10.68 1.96
N VAL A 44 8.99 -11.52 2.41
CA VAL A 44 7.91 -12.04 1.56
C VAL A 44 6.59 -11.45 1.99
N ARG A 45 5.82 -10.94 1.02
CA ARG A 45 4.49 -10.40 1.22
C ARG A 45 3.47 -11.26 0.50
N ILE A 46 2.48 -11.76 1.25
CA ILE A 46 1.35 -12.54 0.74
C ILE A 46 0.06 -11.74 0.90
N GLY A 47 -0.66 -11.58 -0.18
CA GLY A 47 -1.96 -10.92 -0.19
C GLY A 47 -2.57 -10.85 -1.58
N ASP A 48 -3.90 -10.83 -1.66
CA ASP A 48 -4.64 -10.75 -2.90
C ASP A 48 -5.07 -9.30 -3.23
N ASP A 49 -5.58 -9.09 -4.44
CA ASP A 49 -6.22 -7.84 -4.81
C ASP A 49 -7.36 -7.49 -3.84
N ARG A 50 -7.46 -6.22 -3.50
CA ARG A 50 -8.58 -5.66 -2.75
C ARG A 50 -9.21 -4.50 -3.51
N PRO A 51 -10.01 -4.79 -4.53
CA PRO A 51 -10.60 -3.77 -5.38
C PRO A 51 -11.45 -2.76 -4.62
N GLU A 52 -12.07 -3.17 -3.49
CA GLU A 52 -12.83 -2.30 -2.60
C GLU A 52 -11.99 -1.17 -1.99
N HIS A 53 -10.69 -1.42 -1.79
CA HIS A 53 -9.71 -0.46 -1.29
C HIS A 53 -8.79 0.11 -2.38
N ALA A 54 -9.08 -0.17 -3.65
CA ALA A 54 -8.23 0.18 -4.79
C ALA A 54 -6.80 -0.39 -4.71
N VAL A 55 -6.63 -1.54 -4.04
CA VAL A 55 -5.37 -2.27 -3.96
C VAL A 55 -5.33 -3.32 -5.06
N TYR A 56 -4.36 -3.18 -5.96
CA TYR A 56 -4.13 -4.07 -7.09
C TYR A 56 -2.68 -4.51 -7.14
N ARG A 57 -2.43 -5.83 -7.19
CA ARG A 57 -1.08 -6.40 -7.12
C ARG A 57 -0.22 -6.02 -8.32
N TYR A 58 -0.80 -5.91 -9.53
CA TYR A 58 -0.05 -5.45 -10.70
C TYR A 58 0.56 -4.06 -10.48
N ASN A 59 -0.17 -3.17 -9.82
CA ASN A 59 0.31 -1.83 -9.49
C ASN A 59 1.41 -1.88 -8.43
N GLU A 60 1.25 -2.73 -7.42
CA GLU A 60 2.24 -2.92 -6.36
C GLU A 60 3.57 -3.44 -6.92
N ILE A 61 3.52 -4.38 -7.88
CA ILE A 61 4.70 -4.89 -8.59
C ILE A 61 5.40 -3.78 -9.38
N ALA A 62 4.65 -3.06 -10.23
CA ALA A 62 5.20 -1.99 -11.06
C ALA A 62 5.82 -0.87 -10.21
N VAL A 63 5.15 -0.49 -9.12
CA VAL A 63 5.63 0.52 -8.17
C VAL A 63 6.88 0.04 -7.43
N SER A 64 6.93 -1.22 -7.00
CA SER A 64 8.10 -1.76 -6.30
C SER A 64 9.33 -1.79 -7.21
N GLN A 65 9.18 -2.12 -8.48
CA GLN A 65 10.26 -2.09 -9.47
C GLN A 65 10.74 -0.66 -9.70
N ALA A 66 9.82 0.29 -9.94
CA ALA A 66 10.16 1.70 -10.11
C ALA A 66 10.84 2.29 -8.87
N ALA A 67 10.38 1.93 -7.66
CA ALA A 67 10.97 2.37 -6.41
C ALA A 67 12.39 1.81 -6.22
N TYR A 68 12.65 0.58 -6.63
CA TYR A 68 13.99 0.01 -6.62
C TYR A 68 14.93 0.76 -7.57
N GLU A 69 14.51 1.04 -8.80
CA GLU A 69 15.29 1.80 -9.78
C GLU A 69 15.59 3.22 -9.30
N ALA A 70 14.64 3.84 -8.60
CA ALA A 70 14.82 5.14 -7.95
C ALA A 70 15.68 5.09 -6.66
N GLY A 71 16.09 3.90 -6.19
CA GLY A 71 16.87 3.73 -4.96
C GLY A 71 16.06 3.91 -3.67
N LEU A 72 14.72 3.78 -3.73
CA LEU A 72 13.80 4.00 -2.62
C LEU A 72 13.29 2.70 -1.96
N SER A 73 13.54 1.55 -2.59
CA SER A 73 13.04 0.24 -2.14
C SER A 73 14.10 -0.84 -2.32
N PRO A 74 14.06 -1.95 -1.55
CA PRO A 74 14.82 -3.14 -1.90
C PRO A 74 14.34 -3.74 -3.22
N ALA A 75 15.18 -4.59 -3.83
CA ALA A 75 14.84 -5.26 -5.08
C ALA A 75 13.64 -6.21 -4.89
N LEU A 76 12.70 -6.17 -5.82
CA LEU A 76 11.69 -7.21 -6.00
C LEU A 76 12.33 -8.34 -6.82
N VAL A 77 12.73 -9.43 -6.16
CA VAL A 77 13.51 -10.52 -6.78
C VAL A 77 12.63 -11.62 -7.38
N HIS A 78 11.40 -11.76 -6.90
CA HIS A 78 10.41 -12.68 -7.46
C HIS A 78 8.99 -12.21 -7.16
N HIS A 79 8.07 -12.54 -8.05
CA HIS A 79 6.63 -12.36 -7.81
C HIS A 79 5.81 -13.41 -8.53
N GLU A 80 4.68 -13.76 -7.96
CA GLU A 80 3.64 -14.60 -8.52
C GLU A 80 2.26 -14.06 -8.07
N PRO A 81 1.13 -14.56 -8.63
CA PRO A 81 -0.19 -14.07 -8.23
C PRO A 81 -0.38 -14.10 -6.70
N GLY A 82 -0.52 -12.92 -6.07
CA GLY A 82 -0.72 -12.75 -4.63
C GLY A 82 0.52 -12.96 -3.75
N ALA A 83 1.72 -13.01 -4.31
CA ALA A 83 2.96 -13.09 -3.56
C ALA A 83 4.06 -12.21 -4.19
N MET A 84 4.86 -11.58 -3.34
CA MET A 84 6.05 -10.80 -3.72
C MET A 84 7.20 -11.12 -2.78
N VAL A 85 8.39 -11.29 -3.34
CA VAL A 85 9.63 -11.58 -2.62
C VAL A 85 10.61 -10.44 -2.85
N PHE A 86 11.04 -9.82 -1.78
CA PHE A 86 12.01 -8.72 -1.77
C PHE A 86 13.32 -9.16 -1.13
N GLU A 87 14.41 -8.55 -1.54
CA GLU A 87 15.65 -8.62 -0.76
C GLU A 87 15.40 -8.10 0.66
N TYR A 88 15.98 -8.77 1.65
CA TYR A 88 15.90 -8.31 3.03
C TYR A 88 17.00 -7.28 3.31
N LEU A 89 16.62 -6.10 3.78
CA LEU A 89 17.56 -5.04 4.16
C LEU A 89 18.19 -5.35 5.52
N ALA A 90 19.30 -6.08 5.53
CA ALA A 90 20.02 -6.36 6.75
C ALA A 90 20.58 -5.07 7.38
N GLY A 91 20.43 -4.94 8.69
CA GLY A 91 20.91 -3.76 9.44
C GLY A 91 20.03 -2.53 9.32
N SER A 92 18.87 -2.61 8.64
CA SER A 92 17.87 -1.55 8.68
C SER A 92 17.21 -1.49 10.06
N ASN A 93 16.89 -0.28 10.51
CA ASN A 93 16.16 -0.05 11.75
C ASN A 93 14.83 0.64 11.42
N VAL A 94 13.78 0.17 12.05
CA VAL A 94 12.49 0.88 12.04
C VAL A 94 12.64 2.14 12.88
N ILE A 95 12.21 3.28 12.33
CA ILE A 95 12.19 4.55 13.04
C ILE A 95 10.78 4.73 13.61
N ASP A 96 10.66 4.74 14.93
CA ASP A 96 9.40 4.99 15.59
C ASP A 96 9.02 6.50 15.59
N ALA A 97 7.86 6.82 16.13
CA ALA A 97 7.36 8.20 16.19
C ALA A 97 8.34 9.14 16.93
N ALA A 98 8.97 8.68 18.01
CA ALA A 98 9.97 9.47 18.76
C ALA A 98 11.26 9.67 17.96
N GLY A 99 11.65 8.66 17.18
CA GLY A 99 12.78 8.76 16.26
C GLY A 99 12.54 9.75 15.14
N LEU A 100 11.31 9.92 14.66
CA LEU A 100 10.94 10.89 13.64
C LEU A 100 11.04 12.35 14.13
N GLU A 101 10.93 12.60 15.44
CA GLU A 101 11.13 13.93 16.02
C GLU A 101 12.59 14.41 15.92
N GLN A 102 13.54 13.52 15.67
CA GLN A 102 14.92 13.88 15.45
C GLN A 102 15.09 14.54 14.07
N THR A 103 15.68 15.72 14.04
CA THR A 103 15.86 16.52 12.81
C THR A 103 16.52 15.71 11.68
N VAL A 104 17.54 14.91 11.98
CA VAL A 104 18.25 14.09 10.99
C VAL A 104 17.33 13.07 10.31
N ASN A 105 16.42 12.46 11.04
CA ASN A 105 15.47 11.48 10.49
C ASN A 105 14.37 12.19 9.71
N MET A 106 13.90 13.32 10.19
CA MET A 106 12.92 14.16 9.49
C MET A 106 13.49 14.68 8.15
N ASP A 107 14.71 15.15 8.12
CA ASP A 107 15.37 15.62 6.89
C ASP A 107 15.53 14.49 5.88
N ARG A 108 15.88 13.29 6.34
CA ARG A 108 15.95 12.08 5.50
C ARG A 108 14.59 11.71 4.94
N LEU A 109 13.54 11.70 5.77
CA LEU A 109 12.16 11.42 5.34
C LEU A 109 11.69 12.42 4.29
N ILE A 110 11.91 13.72 4.52
CA ILE A 110 11.55 14.78 3.56
C ILE A 110 12.31 14.59 2.23
N GLY A 111 13.60 14.27 2.28
CA GLY A 111 14.40 13.98 1.10
C GLY A 111 13.86 12.77 0.32
N THR A 112 13.53 11.68 1.01
CA THR A 112 12.95 10.46 0.42
C THR A 112 11.58 10.73 -0.20
N LEU A 113 10.71 11.48 0.48
CA LEU A 113 9.40 11.89 -0.06
C LEU A 113 9.54 12.80 -1.28
N GLY A 114 10.50 13.75 -1.24
CA GLY A 114 10.80 14.62 -2.37
C GLY A 114 11.21 13.81 -3.60
N GLN A 115 12.10 12.84 -3.44
CA GLN A 115 12.52 11.94 -4.51
C GLN A 115 11.32 11.08 -5.00
N CYS A 116 10.53 10.54 -4.09
CA CYS A 116 9.31 9.80 -4.44
C CYS A 116 8.36 10.63 -5.31
N HIS A 117 8.10 11.89 -4.94
CA HIS A 117 7.17 12.75 -5.66
C HIS A 117 7.70 13.24 -7.01
N LEU A 118 9.00 13.46 -7.15
CA LEU A 118 9.59 14.09 -8.31
C LEU A 118 10.15 13.08 -9.33
N ASP A 119 10.77 11.99 -8.86
CA ASP A 119 11.56 11.11 -9.71
C ASP A 119 10.86 9.79 -10.00
N LEU A 120 10.13 9.21 -9.03
CA LEU A 120 9.62 7.83 -9.14
C LEU A 120 8.67 7.64 -10.33
N SER A 121 7.89 8.65 -10.69
CA SER A 121 7.01 8.58 -11.86
C SER A 121 7.76 8.37 -13.17
N GLY A 122 9.04 8.80 -13.26
CA GLY A 122 9.90 8.61 -14.43
C GLY A 122 10.34 7.15 -14.64
N HIS A 123 10.27 6.32 -13.60
CA HIS A 123 10.63 4.90 -13.63
C HIS A 123 9.41 3.96 -13.81
N LEU A 124 8.19 4.51 -13.85
CA LEU A 124 6.98 3.70 -14.07
C LEU A 124 6.85 3.34 -15.55
N GLU A 125 6.94 2.06 -15.88
CA GLU A 125 6.74 1.55 -17.23
C GLU A 125 5.27 1.33 -17.61
N ALA A 126 4.36 1.34 -16.64
CA ALA A 126 2.94 1.09 -16.82
C ALA A 126 2.08 2.22 -16.24
N PRO A 127 0.87 2.45 -16.77
CA PRO A 127 -0.05 3.42 -16.18
C PRO A 127 -0.48 2.97 -14.78
N GLY A 128 -0.29 3.84 -13.79
CA GLY A 128 -0.72 3.62 -12.42
C GLY A 128 -2.13 4.16 -12.15
N PRO A 129 -2.85 3.63 -11.16
CA PRO A 129 -4.13 4.17 -10.72
C PRO A 129 -3.91 5.54 -10.06
N ILE A 130 -4.84 6.47 -10.31
CA ILE A 130 -4.86 7.76 -9.64
C ILE A 130 -5.75 7.65 -8.39
N PHE A 131 -5.17 7.92 -7.22
CA PHE A 131 -5.93 8.08 -5.99
C PHE A 131 -6.63 9.44 -5.99
N TRP A 132 -7.83 9.50 -6.60
CA TRP A 132 -8.65 10.70 -6.61
C TRP A 132 -9.74 10.58 -5.55
N VAL A 133 -9.54 11.25 -4.43
CA VAL A 133 -10.40 11.13 -3.23
C VAL A 133 -11.90 11.37 -3.53
N PHE A 134 -12.22 12.32 -4.41
CA PHE A 134 -13.60 12.64 -4.76
C PHE A 134 -14.28 11.49 -5.53
N HIS A 135 -13.54 10.82 -6.41
CA HIS A 135 -14.04 9.63 -7.09
C HIS A 135 -14.23 8.45 -6.13
N LEU A 136 -13.30 8.28 -5.21
CA LEU A 136 -13.36 7.25 -4.18
C LEU A 136 -14.56 7.46 -3.25
N ASN A 137 -14.83 8.71 -2.83
CA ASN A 137 -16.00 9.06 -2.04
C ASN A 137 -17.32 8.71 -2.76
N ARG A 138 -17.42 9.00 -4.07
CA ARG A 138 -18.60 8.60 -4.88
C ARG A 138 -18.74 7.08 -4.98
N ARG A 139 -17.63 6.36 -5.06
CA ARG A 139 -17.63 4.89 -5.05
C ARG A 139 -18.14 4.35 -3.72
N TYR A 140 -17.64 4.85 -2.59
CA TYR A 140 -18.10 4.43 -1.26
C TYR A 140 -19.57 4.81 -1.03
N ALA A 141 -20.01 5.98 -1.47
CA ALA A 141 -21.40 6.37 -1.42
C ALA A 141 -22.31 5.38 -2.15
N ARG A 142 -21.92 4.91 -3.34
CA ARG A 142 -22.66 3.88 -4.09
C ARG A 142 -22.71 2.55 -3.35
N ILE A 143 -21.60 2.11 -2.74
CA ILE A 143 -21.53 0.88 -1.95
C ILE A 143 -22.46 0.98 -0.74
N ILE A 144 -22.46 2.11 -0.03
CA ILE A 144 -23.36 2.36 1.12
C ILE A 144 -24.82 2.30 0.68
N MET A 145 -25.17 2.91 -0.44
CA MET A 145 -26.55 2.87 -0.96
C MET A 145 -26.99 1.47 -1.38
N GLN A 146 -26.10 0.67 -1.93
CA GLN A 146 -26.40 -0.71 -2.36
C GLN A 146 -26.55 -1.67 -1.19
N HIS A 147 -25.76 -1.50 -0.13
CA HIS A 147 -25.72 -2.40 1.04
C HIS A 147 -26.41 -1.83 2.27
N GLY A 148 -27.24 -0.81 2.08
CA GLY A 148 -27.77 0.13 3.07
C GLY A 148 -28.53 -0.41 4.28
N GLY A 149 -28.67 -1.74 4.45
CA GLY A 149 -29.33 -2.33 5.62
C GLY A 149 -28.50 -2.23 6.92
N ALA A 150 -27.19 -2.46 6.87
CA ALA A 150 -26.32 -2.48 8.05
C ALA A 150 -25.66 -1.11 8.33
N VAL A 151 -25.30 -0.37 7.29
CA VAL A 151 -24.65 0.95 7.42
C VAL A 151 -25.69 2.06 7.57
N GLY A 152 -26.90 1.91 6.97
CA GLY A 152 -28.01 2.84 7.15
C GLY A 152 -28.46 2.96 8.61
N SER A 153 -28.31 1.91 9.43
CA SER A 153 -28.60 1.97 10.87
C SER A 153 -27.57 2.77 11.68
N ALA A 154 -26.33 2.82 11.26
CA ALA A 154 -25.27 3.61 11.91
C ALA A 154 -25.45 5.13 11.66
N PHE A 155 -26.05 5.50 10.51
CA PHE A 155 -26.36 6.89 10.16
C PHE A 155 -27.84 7.28 10.42
N GLY A 156 -28.63 6.38 11.07
CA GLY A 156 -30.05 6.55 11.37
C GLY A 156 -30.95 6.43 10.15
N ALA A 157 -32.28 6.42 10.38
CA ALA A 157 -33.30 6.39 9.32
C ALA A 157 -33.22 7.58 8.34
N THR A 158 -32.38 8.57 8.61
CA THR A 158 -32.11 9.78 7.85
C THR A 158 -30.81 9.76 7.06
N GLY A 159 -30.14 8.58 6.96
CA GLY A 159 -28.80 8.45 6.32
C GLY A 159 -28.74 8.96 4.87
N THR A 160 -29.81 8.79 4.10
CA THR A 160 -29.87 9.23 2.69
C THR A 160 -29.71 10.76 2.52
N PRO A 161 -30.38 11.62 3.31
CA PRO A 161 -30.16 13.06 3.23
C PRO A 161 -28.75 13.51 3.63
N VAL A 162 -28.14 12.86 4.63
CA VAL A 162 -26.76 13.16 5.05
C VAL A 162 -25.78 12.79 3.94
N LEU A 163 -25.91 11.62 3.34
CA LEU A 163 -25.07 11.17 2.25
C LEU A 163 -25.21 12.08 1.02
N GLY A 164 -26.42 12.52 0.70
CA GLY A 164 -26.68 13.49 -0.38
C GLY A 164 -25.95 14.83 -0.15
N ARG A 165 -25.98 15.34 1.08
CA ARG A 165 -25.24 16.57 1.45
C ARG A 165 -23.72 16.38 1.34
N LEU A 166 -23.20 15.25 1.81
CA LEU A 166 -21.77 14.92 1.71
C LEU A 166 -21.33 14.84 0.25
N MET A 167 -22.16 14.27 -0.63
CA MET A 167 -21.83 14.19 -2.06
C MET A 167 -21.89 15.56 -2.74
N ALA A 168 -22.83 16.41 -2.38
CA ALA A 168 -22.86 17.80 -2.88
C ALA A 168 -21.61 18.58 -2.46
N MET A 169 -21.19 18.47 -1.19
CA MET A 169 -19.93 19.06 -0.71
C MET A 169 -18.72 18.49 -1.45
N ASN A 170 -18.70 17.17 -1.70
CA ASN A 170 -17.66 16.52 -2.47
C ASN A 170 -17.50 17.14 -3.87
N ASP A 171 -18.60 17.36 -4.58
CA ASP A 171 -18.61 17.93 -5.93
C ASP A 171 -18.22 19.42 -5.93
N GLU A 172 -18.64 20.17 -4.93
CA GLU A 172 -18.24 21.57 -4.73
C GLU A 172 -16.73 21.69 -4.48
N LEU A 173 -16.17 20.84 -3.59
CA LEU A 173 -14.74 20.83 -3.28
C LEU A 173 -13.90 20.40 -4.49
N GLU A 174 -14.32 19.37 -5.23
CA GLU A 174 -13.64 18.96 -6.45
C GLU A 174 -13.59 20.09 -7.48
N THR A 175 -14.71 20.78 -7.66
CA THR A 175 -14.80 21.94 -8.55
C THR A 175 -13.89 23.08 -8.10
N ALA A 176 -13.82 23.34 -6.79
CA ALA A 176 -13.01 24.42 -6.21
C ALA A 176 -11.49 24.15 -6.34
N ILE A 177 -11.06 22.87 -6.25
CA ILE A 177 -9.66 22.50 -6.44
C ILE A 177 -9.24 22.72 -7.90
N GLY A 178 -10.10 22.41 -8.86
CA GLY A 178 -9.80 22.59 -10.29
C GLY A 178 -8.75 21.61 -10.82
N ALA A 179 -7.94 22.08 -11.77
CA ALA A 179 -6.90 21.25 -12.40
C ALA A 179 -5.72 21.03 -11.43
N ILE A 180 -5.23 19.78 -11.39
CA ILE A 180 -4.07 19.39 -10.60
C ILE A 180 -3.01 18.73 -11.50
N THR A 181 -1.76 18.75 -11.02
CA THR A 181 -0.69 17.90 -11.56
C THR A 181 -0.52 16.72 -10.61
N PRO A 182 -0.85 15.49 -11.03
CA PRO A 182 -0.65 14.32 -10.19
C PRO A 182 0.85 14.05 -10.00
N VAL A 183 1.23 13.63 -8.80
CA VAL A 183 2.58 13.16 -8.47
C VAL A 183 2.46 11.78 -7.83
N PHE A 184 3.56 11.05 -7.81
CA PHE A 184 3.59 9.79 -7.09
C PHE A 184 3.53 10.07 -5.59
N CYS A 185 2.65 9.37 -4.86
CA CYS A 185 2.45 9.58 -3.42
C CYS A 185 2.39 8.27 -2.66
N HIS A 186 2.90 8.27 -1.42
CA HIS A 186 2.78 7.13 -0.52
C HIS A 186 1.33 6.85 -0.11
N ASN A 187 0.50 7.87 0.06
CA ASN A 187 -0.92 7.87 0.42
C ASN A 187 -1.29 7.31 1.80
N ASP A 188 -0.35 6.79 2.57
CA ASP A 188 -0.57 6.23 3.91
C ASP A 188 0.65 6.46 4.80
N LEU A 189 1.09 7.72 4.88
CA LEU A 189 2.27 8.10 5.64
C LEU A 189 1.90 8.25 7.13
N VAL A 190 2.12 7.19 7.87
CA VAL A 190 1.98 7.11 9.33
C VAL A 190 3.27 6.53 9.93
N ALA A 191 3.52 6.76 11.22
CA ALA A 191 4.77 6.38 11.86
C ALA A 191 5.01 4.85 11.93
N GLU A 192 3.97 4.05 11.73
CA GLU A 192 4.02 2.60 11.74
C GLU A 192 4.33 1.98 10.36
N ASN A 193 4.38 2.80 9.30
CA ASN A 193 4.63 2.37 7.91
C ASN A 193 6.05 2.66 7.46
#